data_22acd53b370263b1c5f386092483ef2c
#
_entry.id   22acd53b370263b1c5f386092483ef2c
#
_cell.length_a   1.000
_cell.length_b   1.000
_cell.length_c   1.000
_cell.angle_alpha   90.00
_cell.angle_beta   90.00
_cell.angle_gamma   90.00
#
_symmetry.space_group_name_H-M   'P 1'
#
loop_
_entity.id
_entity.type
_entity.pdbx_description
1 polymer ?
#
loop_
_entity_poly.entity_id
_entity_poly.type
_entity_poly.pdbx_seq_one_letter_code
_entity_poly.pdbx_strand_id
1 'polypeptide(L)'
;MQSLRTRRERAGLTQTELAVLSGVAQPNIAAYESGTRPLSPRMRQRLTEAMTRPSERVNRHREAVREIVARNRGRDPRLFGSVARGEDRPGSDLDLLVDLDDSASLFDLARMRLDLEELLGTRVDVLDARGLRDKHRAILVDAVPL
;
A
#
# COMPACT_ATOMS: atom_id res chain seq x y z
N MET A 1 -10.10 -12.56 20.64
CA MET A 1 -10.02 -11.45 19.65
C MET A 1 -9.29 -10.27 20.28
N GLN A 2 -8.31 -9.71 19.56
CA GLN A 2 -7.57 -8.56 20.07
C GLN A 2 -8.43 -7.30 20.08
N SER A 3 -8.24 -6.45 21.08
CA SER A 3 -8.91 -5.17 21.16
C SER A 3 -8.44 -4.23 20.03
N LEU A 4 -9.26 -3.26 19.68
CA LEU A 4 -8.91 -2.23 18.73
C LEU A 4 -7.62 -1.50 19.12
N ARG A 5 -7.51 -1.16 20.41
CA ARG A 5 -6.31 -0.50 20.94
C ARG A 5 -5.04 -1.32 20.72
N THR A 6 -5.09 -2.61 21.07
CA THR A 6 -3.91 -3.49 20.88
C THR A 6 -3.50 -3.57 19.42
N ARG A 7 -4.47 -3.67 18.52
CA ARG A 7 -4.20 -3.73 17.08
C ARG A 7 -3.58 -2.43 16.58
N ARG A 8 -4.12 -1.30 17.02
CA ARG A 8 -3.59 0.02 16.66
C ARG A 8 -2.15 0.21 17.14
N GLU A 9 -1.89 -0.14 18.39
CA GLU A 9 -0.55 -0.03 18.99
C GLU A 9 0.46 -0.93 18.27
N ARG A 10 0.07 -2.14 17.90
CA ARG A 10 0.90 -3.04 17.10
C ARG A 10 1.18 -2.50 15.69
N ALA A 11 0.24 -1.78 15.12
CA ALA A 11 0.45 -1.08 13.85
C ALA A 11 1.31 0.17 13.97
N GLY A 12 1.71 0.54 15.19
CA GLY A 12 2.55 1.70 15.46
C GLY A 12 1.82 3.04 15.30
N LEU A 13 0.51 3.05 15.45
CA LEU A 13 -0.31 4.24 15.21
C LEU A 13 -0.83 4.83 16.53
N THR A 14 -0.86 6.17 16.59
CA THR A 14 -1.63 6.90 17.60
C THR A 14 -3.10 6.92 17.21
N GLN A 15 -3.99 7.28 18.14
CA GLN A 15 -5.42 7.46 17.83
C GLN A 15 -5.62 8.53 16.76
N THR A 16 -4.85 9.61 16.80
CA THR A 16 -4.91 10.69 15.81
C THR A 16 -4.47 10.22 14.43
N GLU A 17 -3.40 9.44 14.34
CA GLU A 17 -2.93 8.87 13.07
C GLU A 17 -3.97 7.92 12.48
N LEU A 18 -4.57 7.06 13.30
CA LEU A 18 -5.65 6.19 12.83
C LEU A 18 -6.86 6.98 12.38
N ALA A 19 -7.19 8.09 13.06
CA ALA A 19 -8.27 8.98 12.64
C ALA A 19 -8.03 9.55 11.24
N VAL A 20 -6.81 10.03 10.97
CA VAL A 20 -6.44 10.55 9.65
C VAL A 20 -6.55 9.47 8.58
N LEU A 21 -6.00 8.30 8.82
CA LEU A 21 -5.98 7.19 7.84
C LEU A 21 -7.37 6.61 7.58
N SER A 22 -8.22 6.54 8.59
CA SER A 22 -9.54 5.92 8.49
C SER A 22 -10.65 6.89 8.12
N GLY A 23 -10.42 8.18 8.29
CA GLY A 23 -11.48 9.19 8.17
C GLY A 23 -12.50 9.13 9.32
N VAL A 24 -12.17 8.47 10.42
CA VAL A 24 -13.00 8.38 11.63
C VAL A 24 -12.47 9.39 12.65
N ALA A 25 -13.36 10.18 13.24
CA ALA A 25 -12.97 11.19 14.22
C ALA A 25 -12.27 10.56 15.43
N GLN A 26 -11.18 11.17 15.89
CA GLN A 26 -10.39 10.66 17.01
C GLN A 26 -11.23 10.40 18.28
N PRO A 27 -12.16 11.27 18.68
CA PRO A 27 -13.02 10.97 19.84
C PRO A 27 -13.85 9.70 19.69
N ASN A 28 -14.27 9.37 18.47
CA ASN A 28 -15.00 8.13 18.20
C ASN A 28 -14.07 6.91 18.35
N ILE A 29 -12.84 7.00 17.91
CA ILE A 29 -11.83 5.94 18.11
C ILE A 29 -11.60 5.72 19.60
N ALA A 30 -11.42 6.79 20.36
CA ALA A 30 -11.28 6.72 21.81
C ALA A 30 -12.48 6.04 22.48
N ALA A 31 -13.69 6.37 22.05
CA ALA A 31 -14.92 5.76 22.57
C ALA A 31 -15.03 4.27 22.24
N TYR A 32 -14.61 3.87 21.03
CA TYR A 32 -14.55 2.45 20.66
C TYR A 32 -13.52 1.69 21.51
N GLU A 33 -12.35 2.27 21.73
CA GLU A 33 -11.30 1.63 22.53
C GLU A 33 -11.66 1.50 24.01
N SER A 34 -12.36 2.49 24.57
CA SER A 34 -12.80 2.46 25.96
C SER A 34 -14.04 1.60 26.21
N GLY A 35 -14.70 1.13 25.15
CA GLY A 35 -15.94 0.38 25.25
C GLY A 35 -17.17 1.23 25.49
N THR A 36 -17.03 2.57 25.52
CA THR A 36 -18.15 3.50 25.69
C THR A 36 -19.11 3.46 24.51
N ARG A 37 -18.59 3.14 23.33
CA ARG A 37 -19.37 3.03 22.09
C ARG A 37 -19.13 1.65 21.45
N PRO A 38 -20.21 0.92 21.08
CA PRO A 38 -20.04 -0.37 20.42
C PRO A 38 -19.43 -0.21 19.03
N LEU A 39 -18.54 -1.12 18.68
CA LEU A 39 -17.87 -1.15 17.38
C LEU A 39 -18.64 -2.08 16.43
N SER A 40 -19.31 -1.50 15.43
CA SER A 40 -20.03 -2.27 14.42
C SER A 40 -19.06 -3.07 13.53
N PRO A 41 -19.52 -4.19 12.91
CA PRO A 41 -18.69 -4.94 11.98
C PRO A 41 -18.15 -4.09 10.82
N ARG A 42 -18.97 -3.20 10.27
CA ARG A 42 -18.58 -2.29 9.19
C ARG A 42 -17.47 -1.32 9.63
N MET A 43 -17.61 -0.74 10.82
CA MET A 43 -16.61 0.17 11.35
C MET A 43 -15.32 -0.58 11.70
N ARG A 44 -15.43 -1.78 12.24
CA ARG A 44 -14.27 -2.65 12.50
C ARG A 44 -13.49 -2.92 11.22
N GLN A 45 -14.17 -3.24 10.14
CA GLN A 45 -13.54 -3.45 8.83
C GLN A 45 -12.83 -2.19 8.33
N ARG A 46 -13.49 -1.04 8.43
CA ARG A 46 -12.91 0.26 8.02
C ARG A 46 -11.63 0.59 8.78
N LEU A 47 -11.64 0.39 10.09
CA LEU A 47 -10.46 0.63 10.92
C LEU A 47 -9.36 -0.39 10.65
N THR A 48 -9.72 -1.65 10.42
CA THR A 48 -8.77 -2.71 10.05
C THR A 48 -8.05 -2.38 8.74
N GLU A 49 -8.79 -1.94 7.73
CA GLU A 49 -8.20 -1.53 6.45
C GLU A 49 -7.24 -0.35 6.63
N ALA A 50 -7.59 0.61 7.47
CA ALA A 50 -6.73 1.76 7.75
C ALA A 50 -5.42 1.37 8.45
N MET A 51 -5.41 0.26 9.19
CA MET A 51 -4.23 -0.25 9.90
C MET A 51 -3.39 -1.22 9.05
N THR A 52 -3.83 -1.55 7.85
CA THR A 52 -3.16 -2.52 6.96
C THR A 52 -2.01 -1.84 6.22
N ARG A 53 -0.84 -2.45 6.25
CA ARG A 53 0.36 -1.93 5.57
C ARG A 53 0.31 -2.22 4.07
N PRO A 54 0.95 -1.39 3.23
CA PRO A 54 1.06 -1.66 1.79
C PRO A 54 1.62 -3.05 1.47
N SER A 55 2.63 -3.51 2.20
CA SER A 55 3.20 -4.85 2.01
C SER A 55 2.19 -5.97 2.21
N GLU A 56 1.32 -5.85 3.20
CA GLU A 56 0.25 -6.83 3.45
C GLU A 56 -0.78 -6.82 2.31
N ARG A 57 -1.12 -5.63 1.79
CA ARG A 57 -2.06 -5.49 0.68
C ARG A 57 -1.52 -6.16 -0.59
N VAL A 58 -0.26 -5.92 -0.91
CA VAL A 58 0.41 -6.56 -2.06
C VAL A 58 0.43 -8.07 -1.89
N ASN A 59 0.80 -8.57 -0.71
CA ASN A 59 0.88 -10.01 -0.47
C ASN A 59 -0.45 -10.73 -0.69
N ARG A 60 -1.57 -10.08 -0.36
CA ARG A 60 -2.91 -10.63 -0.60
C ARG A 60 -3.30 -10.64 -2.07
N HIS A 61 -2.71 -9.79 -2.89
CA HIS A 61 -3.15 -9.53 -4.27
C HIS A 61 -2.01 -9.70 -5.30
N ARG A 62 -1.00 -10.52 -5.01
CA ARG A 62 0.18 -10.69 -5.88
C ARG A 62 -0.19 -10.99 -7.33
N GLU A 63 -1.07 -11.96 -7.56
CA GLU A 63 -1.47 -12.34 -8.92
C GLU A 63 -2.21 -11.22 -9.63
N ALA A 64 -3.12 -10.54 -8.93
CA ALA A 64 -3.86 -9.42 -9.50
C ALA A 64 -2.93 -8.25 -9.86
N VAL A 65 -1.91 -7.99 -9.05
CA VAL A 65 -0.87 -6.99 -9.35
C VAL A 65 -0.12 -7.37 -10.62
N ARG A 66 0.32 -8.62 -10.75
CA ARG A 66 1.00 -9.12 -11.95
C ARG A 66 0.13 -8.98 -13.20
N GLU A 67 -1.15 -9.30 -13.09
CA GLU A 67 -2.12 -9.18 -14.20
C GLU A 67 -2.29 -7.72 -14.62
N ILE A 68 -2.39 -6.79 -13.68
CA ILE A 68 -2.50 -5.35 -13.98
C ILE A 68 -1.25 -4.87 -14.70
N VAL A 69 -0.08 -5.26 -14.24
CA VAL A 69 1.19 -4.90 -14.88
C VAL A 69 1.24 -5.42 -16.32
N ALA A 70 0.91 -6.69 -16.52
CA ALA A 70 0.91 -7.32 -17.84
C ALA A 70 -0.12 -6.68 -18.79
N ARG A 71 -1.31 -6.38 -18.30
CA ARG A 71 -2.39 -5.74 -19.06
C ARG A 71 -2.00 -4.35 -19.55
N ASN A 72 -1.13 -3.66 -18.83
CA ASN A 72 -0.64 -2.33 -19.16
C ASN A 72 0.76 -2.35 -19.81
N ARG A 73 1.11 -3.45 -20.46
CA ARG A 73 2.37 -3.62 -21.22
C ARG A 73 3.64 -3.56 -20.37
N GLY A 74 3.53 -3.97 -19.12
CA GLY A 74 4.65 -4.11 -18.22
C GLY A 74 5.01 -5.56 -17.95
N ARG A 75 6.19 -5.78 -17.39
CA ARG A 75 6.68 -7.09 -16.95
C ARG A 75 7.63 -6.92 -15.77
N ASP A 76 7.95 -8.04 -15.12
CA ASP A 76 8.92 -8.13 -14.02
C ASP A 76 8.67 -7.11 -12.91
N PRO A 77 7.46 -7.05 -12.30
CA PRO A 77 7.21 -6.13 -11.22
C PRO A 77 8.08 -6.45 -10.01
N ARG A 78 8.70 -5.41 -9.46
CA ARG A 78 9.56 -5.50 -8.28
C ARG A 78 9.18 -4.40 -7.30
N LEU A 79 9.20 -4.74 -6.02
CA LEU A 79 9.00 -3.77 -4.96
C LEU A 79 10.32 -3.11 -4.61
N PHE A 80 10.30 -1.82 -4.32
CA PHE A 80 11.44 -1.11 -3.78
C PHE A 80 10.99 -0.15 -2.67
N GLY A 81 11.91 0.65 -2.13
CA GLY A 81 11.59 1.58 -1.06
C GLY A 81 11.27 0.89 0.27
N SER A 82 10.44 1.52 1.08
CA SER A 82 10.14 1.03 2.44
C SER A 82 9.52 -0.36 2.46
N VAL A 83 8.67 -0.69 1.49
CA VAL A 83 8.03 -2.01 1.39
C VAL A 83 9.08 -3.11 1.18
N ALA A 84 10.05 -2.88 0.30
CA ALA A 84 11.11 -3.85 0.02
C ALA A 84 12.01 -4.08 1.25
N ARG A 85 12.22 -3.04 2.05
CA ARG A 85 13.03 -3.12 3.27
C ARG A 85 12.26 -3.64 4.49
N GLY A 86 10.96 -3.87 4.36
CA GLY A 86 10.11 -4.27 5.50
C GLY A 86 9.87 -3.15 6.50
N GLU A 87 10.02 -1.91 6.10
CA GLU A 87 9.91 -0.72 6.94
C GLU A 87 8.63 0.08 6.71
N ASP A 88 7.75 -0.43 5.85
CA ASP A 88 6.50 0.25 5.55
C ASP A 88 5.53 0.23 6.74
N ARG A 89 4.75 1.30 6.82
CA ARG A 89 3.73 1.50 7.86
C ARG A 89 2.37 1.70 7.18
N PRO A 90 1.27 1.54 7.93
CA PRO A 90 -0.03 1.98 7.41
C PRO A 90 0.07 3.42 6.92
N GLY A 91 -0.45 3.68 5.71
CA GLY A 91 -0.36 4.99 5.08
C GLY A 91 0.91 5.25 4.26
N SER A 92 1.89 4.35 4.28
CA SER A 92 3.06 4.45 3.40
C SER A 92 2.66 4.26 1.94
N ASP A 93 3.41 4.91 1.03
CA ASP A 93 3.25 4.67 -0.40
C ASP A 93 3.86 3.33 -0.78
N LEU A 94 3.32 2.72 -1.83
CA LEU A 94 3.90 1.52 -2.44
C LEU A 94 4.75 1.94 -3.62
N ASP A 95 6.00 1.51 -3.63
CA ASP A 95 6.94 1.80 -4.72
C ASP A 95 7.15 0.54 -5.57
N LEU A 96 6.80 0.62 -6.84
CA LEU A 96 6.85 -0.49 -7.78
C LEU A 96 7.73 -0.15 -8.98
N LEU A 97 8.63 -1.05 -9.31
CA LEU A 97 9.49 -0.96 -10.48
C LEU A 97 9.02 -1.99 -11.51
N VAL A 98 8.85 -1.57 -12.75
CA VAL A 98 8.42 -2.44 -13.86
C VAL A 98 9.31 -2.23 -15.07
N ASP A 99 9.36 -3.23 -15.94
CA ASP A 99 9.93 -3.08 -17.27
C ASP A 99 8.79 -2.91 -18.27
N LEU A 100 8.69 -1.74 -18.90
CA LEU A 100 7.68 -1.49 -19.92
C LEU A 100 8.15 -1.97 -21.28
N ASP A 101 7.22 -2.47 -22.09
CA ASP A 101 7.47 -2.77 -23.49
C ASP A 101 7.83 -1.50 -24.27
N ASP A 102 8.60 -1.64 -25.36
CA ASP A 102 8.96 -0.51 -26.22
C ASP A 102 7.75 0.18 -26.83
N SER A 103 6.64 -0.57 -27.00
CA SER A 103 5.38 -0.04 -27.50
C SER A 103 4.54 0.67 -26.44
N ALA A 104 4.92 0.58 -25.16
CA ALA A 104 4.18 1.20 -24.08
C ALA A 104 4.38 2.72 -24.07
N SER A 105 3.34 3.44 -23.65
CA SER A 105 3.33 4.90 -23.54
C SER A 105 3.20 5.33 -22.09
N LEU A 106 3.31 6.65 -21.86
CA LEU A 106 3.04 7.24 -20.56
C LEU A 106 1.59 6.99 -20.10
N PHE A 107 0.66 6.83 -21.06
CA PHE A 107 -0.74 6.49 -20.73
C PHE A 107 -0.85 5.09 -20.12
N ASP A 108 -0.07 4.12 -20.62
CA ASP A 108 -0.02 2.77 -20.03
C ASP A 108 0.49 2.82 -18.61
N LEU A 109 1.54 3.59 -18.35
CA LEU A 109 2.10 3.77 -17.02
C LEU A 109 1.11 4.42 -16.06
N ALA A 110 0.44 5.48 -16.51
CA ALA A 110 -0.57 6.17 -15.71
C ALA A 110 -1.78 5.28 -15.40
N ARG A 111 -2.24 4.51 -16.37
CA ARG A 111 -3.34 3.56 -16.19
C ARG A 111 -2.96 2.45 -15.22
N MET A 112 -1.74 1.92 -15.35
CA MET A 112 -1.20 0.92 -14.43
C MET A 112 -1.24 1.42 -12.99
N ARG A 113 -0.77 2.64 -12.75
CA ARG A 113 -0.80 3.26 -11.42
C ARG A 113 -2.22 3.35 -10.87
N LEU A 114 -3.15 3.86 -11.67
CA LEU A 114 -4.55 4.01 -11.25
C LEU A 114 -5.21 2.66 -10.94
N ASP A 115 -4.99 1.66 -11.78
CA ASP A 115 -5.53 0.32 -11.57
C ASP A 115 -4.97 -0.32 -10.31
N LEU A 116 -3.68 -0.13 -10.04
CA LEU A 116 -3.04 -0.64 -8.83
C LEU A 116 -3.54 0.08 -7.58
N GLU A 117 -3.71 1.39 -7.64
CA GLU A 117 -4.25 2.17 -6.51
C GLU A 117 -5.69 1.74 -6.18
N GLU A 118 -6.50 1.49 -7.19
CA GLU A 118 -7.87 0.99 -7.01
C GLU A 118 -7.88 -0.40 -6.36
N LEU A 119 -7.05 -1.31 -6.84
CA LEU A 119 -6.94 -2.67 -6.28
C LEU A 119 -6.45 -2.66 -4.84
N LEU A 120 -5.40 -1.90 -4.56
CA LEU A 120 -4.67 -1.99 -3.30
C LEU A 120 -5.16 -1.00 -2.24
N GLY A 121 -5.92 0.02 -2.63
CA GLY A 121 -6.41 1.04 -1.68
C GLY A 121 -5.28 1.84 -1.03
N THR A 122 -4.13 1.99 -1.70
CA THR A 122 -2.99 2.78 -1.25
C THR A 122 -2.38 3.53 -2.42
N ARG A 123 -1.61 4.58 -2.14
CA ARG A 123 -0.89 5.29 -3.20
C ARG A 123 0.22 4.42 -3.74
N VAL A 124 0.37 4.42 -5.06
CA VAL A 124 1.35 3.61 -5.77
C VAL A 124 2.19 4.50 -6.68
N ASP A 125 3.50 4.45 -6.48
CA ASP A 125 4.47 5.05 -7.40
C ASP A 125 5.03 3.95 -8.30
N VAL A 126 4.84 4.10 -9.60
CA VAL A 126 5.33 3.13 -10.59
C VAL A 126 6.46 3.77 -11.40
N LEU A 127 7.63 3.13 -11.39
CA LEU A 127 8.78 3.55 -12.18
C LEU A 127 9.07 2.52 -13.27
N ASP A 128 9.42 3.03 -14.46
CA ASP A 128 9.94 2.21 -15.56
C ASP A 128 11.45 2.05 -15.36
N ALA A 129 11.92 0.81 -15.25
CA ALA A 129 13.33 0.49 -15.05
C ALA A 129 14.22 1.03 -16.17
N ARG A 130 13.70 1.16 -17.40
CA ARG A 130 14.45 1.72 -18.54
C ARG A 130 14.82 3.19 -18.36
N GLY A 131 14.05 3.93 -17.56
CA GLY A 131 14.29 5.34 -17.28
C GLY A 131 15.26 5.59 -16.12
N LEU A 132 15.76 4.54 -15.47
CA LEU A 132 16.68 4.69 -14.34
C LEU A 132 18.08 5.02 -14.83
N ARG A 133 18.67 6.03 -14.16
CA ARG A 133 20.06 6.46 -14.39
C ARG A 133 20.94 5.97 -13.24
N ASP A 134 22.27 6.18 -13.36
CA ASP A 134 23.24 5.78 -12.33
C ASP A 134 22.88 6.24 -10.91
N LYS A 135 22.30 7.42 -10.78
CA LYS A 135 21.84 7.96 -9.48
C LYS A 135 20.72 7.13 -8.84
N HIS A 136 20.08 6.23 -9.60
CA HIS A 136 18.99 5.39 -9.13
C HIS A 136 19.43 3.93 -8.91
N ARG A 137 20.72 3.63 -8.94
CA ARG A 137 21.21 2.26 -8.75
C ARG A 137 20.79 1.63 -7.42
N ALA A 138 20.65 2.43 -6.38
CA ALA A 138 20.18 1.94 -5.09
C ALA A 138 18.78 1.31 -5.19
N ILE A 139 17.91 1.83 -6.06
CA ILE A 139 16.58 1.26 -6.30
C ILE A 139 16.68 -0.15 -6.86
N LEU A 140 17.58 -0.37 -7.84
CA LEU A 140 17.78 -1.68 -8.46
C LEU A 140 18.37 -2.68 -7.48
N VAL A 141 19.28 -2.25 -6.60
CA VAL A 141 19.93 -3.11 -5.59
C VAL A 141 18.91 -3.59 -4.55
N ASP A 142 18.03 -2.69 -4.11
CA ASP A 142 17.05 -2.99 -3.06
C ASP A 142 15.76 -3.63 -3.60
N ALA A 143 15.56 -3.63 -4.93
CA ALA A 143 14.34 -4.14 -5.54
C ALA A 143 14.17 -5.65 -5.31
N VAL A 144 12.97 -6.03 -4.90
CA VAL A 144 12.61 -7.43 -4.60
C VAL A 144 11.51 -7.87 -5.58
N PRO A 145 11.70 -8.99 -6.29
CA PRO A 145 10.66 -9.52 -7.18
C PRO A 145 9.36 -9.77 -6.45
N LEU A 146 8.28 -9.49 -7.15
CA LEU A 146 6.93 -9.67 -6.62
C LEU A 146 6.49 -11.11 -6.74
#